data_c8847a4aa35b8bb889036c8a48de8f00
#
_entry.id   c8847a4aa35b8bb889036c8a48de8f00
#
_cell.length_a   1.000
_cell.length_b   1.000
_cell.length_c   1.000
_cell.angle_alpha   90.00
_cell.angle_beta   90.00
_cell.angle_gamma   90.00
#
_symmetry.space_group_name_H-M   'P 1'
#
loop_
_entity.id
_entity.type
_entity.pdbx_description
1 polymer ?
#
loop_
_entity_poly.entity_id
_entity_poly.type
_entity_poly.pdbx_seq_one_letter_code
_entity_poly.pdbx_strand_id
1 'polypeptide(L)'
;MAPTKKLVADINKLTQEAVNANGKLLEFTMHGEQYFQNLRLNDQILFTQNHYDKGIQNGSLGTLTSANFSGEIYGEVTLDTGVVIEVNQSVLDCMEQGYAITLHKAQGSQFPRVIIALQKGKIVDRAWLYTAITRAESEIHIVGCASDFKNITVQKSHMKNRRSYLKQLLK
;
A
#
# COMPACT_ATOMS: atom_id res chain seq x y z
N MET A 1 -6.91 3.56 2.04
CA MET A 1 -6.22 4.14 0.83
C MET A 1 -6.04 5.63 0.97
N ALA A 2 -4.91 6.17 0.50
CA ALA A 2 -4.62 7.60 0.60
C ALA A 2 -4.06 8.16 -0.73
N PRO A 3 -4.19 9.47 -0.99
CA PRO A 3 -3.80 10.06 -2.27
C PRO A 3 -2.30 10.25 -2.45
N THR A 4 -1.54 10.40 -1.37
CA THR A 4 -0.11 10.71 -1.43
C THR A 4 0.73 9.71 -0.64
N LYS A 5 1.99 9.49 -1.10
CA LYS A 5 2.96 8.64 -0.38
C LYS A 5 3.22 9.15 1.04
N LYS A 6 3.27 10.48 1.24
CA LYS A 6 3.48 11.07 2.56
C LYS A 6 2.34 10.69 3.51
N LEU A 7 1.09 10.88 3.10
CA LEU A 7 -0.07 10.53 3.93
C LEU A 7 -0.13 9.02 4.21
N VAL A 8 0.25 8.19 3.23
CA VAL A 8 0.38 6.73 3.43
C VAL A 8 1.41 6.42 4.52
N ALA A 9 2.59 7.04 4.46
CA ALA A 9 3.63 6.82 5.47
C ALA A 9 3.18 7.27 6.87
N ASP A 10 2.53 8.43 6.97
CA ASP A 10 1.99 8.94 8.23
C ASP A 10 0.93 7.99 8.81
N ILE A 11 0.00 7.51 7.98
CA ILE A 11 -1.04 6.54 8.40
C ILE A 11 -0.40 5.22 8.81
N ASN A 12 0.53 4.68 8.04
CA ASN A 12 1.21 3.42 8.35
C ASN A 12 1.89 3.50 9.72
N LYS A 13 2.64 4.57 9.98
CA LYS A 13 3.31 4.78 11.26
C LYS A 13 2.30 4.85 12.43
N LEU A 14 1.27 5.70 12.31
CA LEU A 14 0.25 5.84 13.35
C LEU A 14 -0.51 4.54 13.59
N THR A 15 -0.82 3.79 12.52
CA THR A 15 -1.52 2.52 12.65
C THR A 15 -0.63 1.47 13.31
N GLN A 16 0.63 1.35 12.91
CA GLN A 16 1.57 0.44 13.57
C GLN A 16 1.70 0.75 15.06
N GLU A 17 1.85 2.03 15.44
CA GLU A 17 1.91 2.45 16.84
C GLU A 17 0.63 2.12 17.62
N ALA A 18 -0.54 2.21 16.97
CA ALA A 18 -1.82 1.94 17.61
C ALA A 18 -2.12 0.44 17.77
N VAL A 19 -1.81 -0.38 16.74
CA VAL A 19 -2.25 -1.79 16.72
C VAL A 19 -1.10 -2.78 17.03
N ASN A 20 0.16 -2.37 16.86
CA ASN A 20 1.32 -3.23 16.99
C ASN A 20 2.54 -2.52 17.66
N ALA A 21 2.27 -1.69 18.66
CA ALA A 21 3.31 -0.92 19.36
C ALA A 21 4.43 -1.78 19.94
N ASN A 22 4.08 -2.97 20.45
CA ASN A 22 5.00 -3.89 21.14
C ASN A 22 5.46 -5.07 20.26
N GLY A 23 5.13 -5.04 18.96
CA GLY A 23 5.59 -6.07 18.03
C GLY A 23 7.12 -6.13 17.99
N LYS A 24 7.67 -7.35 17.95
CA LYS A 24 9.13 -7.58 17.83
C LYS A 24 9.60 -7.05 16.49
N LEU A 25 10.62 -6.19 16.49
CA LEU A 25 11.23 -5.66 15.26
C LEU A 25 11.86 -6.77 14.43
N LEU A 26 11.79 -6.63 13.12
CA LEU A 26 12.53 -7.45 12.19
C LEU A 26 14.01 -7.00 12.23
N GLU A 27 14.83 -7.82 12.87
CA GLU A 27 16.28 -7.64 13.00
C GLU A 27 16.97 -8.69 12.12
N PHE A 28 18.07 -8.30 11.50
CA PHE A 28 18.89 -9.22 10.70
C PHE A 28 20.36 -8.81 10.77
N THR A 29 21.24 -9.78 10.53
CA THR A 29 22.68 -9.56 10.51
C THR A 29 23.19 -9.65 9.08
N MET A 30 23.91 -8.63 8.62
CA MET A 30 24.54 -8.62 7.31
C MET A 30 26.00 -8.14 7.46
N HIS A 31 26.93 -8.88 6.88
CA HIS A 31 28.38 -8.60 6.99
C HIS A 31 28.90 -8.45 8.44
N GLY A 32 28.28 -9.16 9.39
CA GLY A 32 28.66 -9.11 10.81
C GLY A 32 28.08 -7.93 11.61
N GLU A 33 27.31 -7.06 10.97
CA GLU A 33 26.63 -5.94 11.62
C GLU A 33 25.13 -6.20 11.74
N GLN A 34 24.52 -5.72 12.82
CA GLN A 34 23.07 -5.80 13.05
C GLN A 34 22.36 -4.64 12.36
N TYR A 35 21.32 -4.98 11.61
CA TYR A 35 20.41 -4.05 10.98
C TYR A 35 18.98 -4.30 11.47
N PHE A 36 18.15 -3.30 11.38
CA PHE A 36 16.73 -3.41 11.64
C PHE A 36 15.92 -2.56 10.65
N GLN A 37 14.78 -3.08 10.25
CA GLN A 37 13.78 -2.30 9.54
C GLN A 37 12.64 -1.95 10.48
N ASN A 38 11.91 -0.86 10.17
CA ASN A 38 10.73 -0.47 10.93
C ASN A 38 9.52 -1.36 10.57
N LEU A 39 9.75 -2.68 10.52
CA LEU A 39 8.75 -3.72 10.36
C LEU A 39 8.75 -4.57 11.63
N ARG A 40 7.57 -4.91 12.11
CA ARG A 40 7.37 -5.68 13.33
C ARG A 40 6.61 -6.95 13.04
N LEU A 41 6.86 -7.99 13.82
CA LEU A 41 6.09 -9.22 13.78
C LEU A 41 4.59 -8.89 13.88
N ASN A 42 3.78 -9.49 13.01
CA ASN A 42 2.36 -9.23 12.79
C ASN A 42 2.03 -7.91 12.07
N ASP A 43 3.01 -7.17 11.54
CA ASP A 43 2.71 -6.04 10.67
C ASP A 43 2.11 -6.50 9.34
N GLN A 44 1.23 -5.67 8.81
CA GLN A 44 0.79 -5.79 7.42
C GLN A 44 1.91 -5.32 6.49
N ILE A 45 2.24 -6.15 5.52
CA ILE A 45 3.30 -5.94 4.55
C ILE A 45 2.71 -5.71 3.18
N LEU A 46 3.28 -4.75 2.46
CA LEU A 46 3.05 -4.50 1.05
C LEU A 46 4.32 -4.79 0.27
N PHE A 47 4.23 -5.58 -0.79
CA PHE A 47 5.32 -5.79 -1.73
C PHE A 47 5.28 -4.75 -2.84
N THR A 48 6.44 -4.16 -3.15
CA THR A 48 6.57 -3.03 -4.09
C THR A 48 7.16 -3.42 -5.43
N GLN A 49 7.61 -4.68 -5.58
CA GLN A 49 8.20 -5.23 -6.80
C GLN A 49 7.68 -6.65 -7.03
N ASN A 50 7.83 -7.12 -8.28
CA ASN A 50 7.50 -8.49 -8.64
C ASN A 50 8.68 -9.43 -8.36
N HIS A 51 8.38 -10.56 -7.72
CA HIS A 51 9.25 -11.74 -7.63
C HIS A 51 8.41 -12.96 -8.03
N TYR A 52 8.27 -13.16 -9.33
CA TYR A 52 7.38 -14.18 -9.89
C TYR A 52 7.76 -15.61 -9.49
N ASP A 53 9.06 -15.87 -9.31
CA ASP A 53 9.62 -17.13 -8.79
C ASP A 53 9.13 -17.48 -7.38
N LYS A 54 8.77 -16.44 -6.60
CA LYS A 54 8.25 -16.56 -5.23
C LYS A 54 6.73 -16.33 -5.12
N GLY A 55 6.04 -16.12 -6.25
CA GLY A 55 4.62 -15.81 -6.25
C GLY A 55 4.27 -14.40 -5.78
N ILE A 56 5.25 -13.50 -5.69
CA ILE A 56 5.06 -12.10 -5.27
C ILE A 56 4.79 -11.23 -6.49
N GLN A 57 3.72 -10.44 -6.42
CA GLN A 57 3.44 -9.38 -7.39
C GLN A 57 3.53 -8.01 -6.72
N ASN A 58 3.86 -6.99 -7.49
CA ASN A 58 3.78 -5.61 -7.01
C ASN A 58 2.34 -5.28 -6.57
N GLY A 59 2.18 -4.90 -5.30
CA GLY A 59 0.89 -4.68 -4.68
C GLY A 59 0.36 -5.88 -3.87
N SER A 60 1.06 -7.04 -3.87
CA SER A 60 0.71 -8.15 -2.99
C SER A 60 0.76 -7.71 -1.53
N LEU A 61 -0.22 -8.16 -0.76
CA LEU A 61 -0.32 -7.91 0.67
C LEU A 61 -0.10 -9.22 1.44
N GLY A 62 0.38 -9.09 2.67
CA GLY A 62 0.59 -10.21 3.58
C GLY A 62 0.88 -9.73 5.00
N THR A 63 1.14 -10.66 5.89
CA THR A 63 1.47 -10.41 7.28
C THR A 63 2.85 -10.98 7.59
N LEU A 64 3.71 -10.24 8.28
CA LEU A 64 4.99 -10.74 8.79
C LEU A 64 4.73 -11.74 9.93
N THR A 65 4.80 -13.03 9.63
CA THR A 65 4.40 -14.12 10.56
C THR A 65 5.55 -14.68 11.37
N SER A 66 6.78 -14.50 10.91
CA SER A 66 7.99 -14.87 11.64
C SER A 66 9.09 -13.85 11.41
N ALA A 67 9.94 -13.64 12.41
CA ALA A 67 11.03 -12.68 12.35
C ALA A 67 12.25 -13.19 13.10
N ASN A 68 13.44 -12.71 12.73
CA ASN A 68 14.71 -12.92 13.43
C ASN A 68 15.23 -14.35 13.35
N PHE A 69 15.21 -14.90 12.16
CA PHE A 69 15.94 -16.13 11.86
C PHE A 69 17.44 -15.85 11.74
N SER A 70 18.24 -16.91 11.87
CA SER A 70 19.68 -16.85 11.65
C SER A 70 20.03 -17.23 10.22
N GLY A 71 21.05 -16.57 9.65
CA GLY A 71 21.54 -16.86 8.30
C GLY A 71 21.00 -15.92 7.24
N GLU A 72 20.70 -16.45 6.06
CA GLU A 72 20.28 -15.65 4.90
C GLU A 72 18.76 -15.37 4.89
N ILE A 73 17.98 -16.03 5.74
CA ILE A 73 16.55 -15.84 5.90
C ILE A 73 16.31 -15.06 7.18
N TYR A 74 15.61 -13.94 7.08
CA TYR A 74 15.37 -13.01 8.19
C TYR A 74 14.00 -13.23 8.85
N GLY A 75 13.08 -13.88 8.17
CA GLY A 75 11.72 -14.11 8.63
C GLY A 75 10.83 -14.72 7.55
N GLU A 76 9.52 -14.69 7.80
CA GLU A 76 8.50 -15.17 6.86
C GLU A 76 7.33 -14.19 6.79
N VAL A 77 6.79 -14.04 5.60
CA VAL A 77 5.54 -13.34 5.34
C VAL A 77 4.51 -14.30 4.76
N THR A 78 3.36 -14.36 5.38
CA THR A 78 2.21 -15.06 4.81
C THR A 78 1.38 -14.10 3.99
N LEU A 79 1.29 -14.32 2.68
CA LEU A 79 0.45 -13.53 1.78
C LEU A 79 -1.04 -13.73 2.09
N ASP A 80 -1.88 -12.78 1.71
CA ASP A 80 -3.34 -12.90 1.82
C ASP A 80 -3.91 -14.10 1.02
N THR A 81 -3.14 -14.60 0.03
CA THR A 81 -3.44 -15.84 -0.70
C THR A 81 -3.13 -17.13 0.07
N GLY A 82 -2.51 -17.01 1.26
CA GLY A 82 -2.07 -18.15 2.08
C GLY A 82 -0.68 -18.68 1.75
N VAL A 83 0.00 -18.13 0.75
CA VAL A 83 1.38 -18.51 0.39
C VAL A 83 2.35 -17.93 1.41
N VAL A 84 3.28 -18.76 1.91
CA VAL A 84 4.36 -18.34 2.82
C VAL A 84 5.61 -18.00 2.01
N ILE A 85 6.15 -16.82 2.25
CA ILE A 85 7.33 -16.28 1.59
C ILE A 85 8.47 -16.14 2.59
N GLU A 86 9.61 -16.77 2.31
CA GLU A 86 10.84 -16.55 3.06
C GLU A 86 11.45 -15.19 2.72
N VAL A 87 11.74 -14.41 3.76
CA VAL A 87 12.30 -13.06 3.65
C VAL A 87 13.82 -13.15 3.65
N ASN A 88 14.41 -13.10 2.49
CA ASN A 88 15.85 -12.84 2.29
C ASN A 88 16.07 -11.36 1.90
N GLN A 89 17.32 -10.95 1.65
CA GLN A 89 17.65 -9.56 1.31
C GLN A 89 16.84 -9.04 0.12
N SER A 90 16.73 -9.80 -0.97
CA SER A 90 16.02 -9.33 -2.17
C SER A 90 14.51 -9.14 -1.95
N VAL A 91 13.91 -9.94 -1.07
CA VAL A 91 12.51 -9.80 -0.67
C VAL A 91 12.35 -8.62 0.29
N LEU A 92 13.25 -8.47 1.24
CA LEU A 92 13.26 -7.39 2.22
C LEU A 92 13.29 -6.00 1.55
N ASP A 93 14.10 -5.84 0.50
CA ASP A 93 14.25 -4.60 -0.26
C ASP A 93 12.95 -4.14 -0.94
N CYS A 94 12.01 -5.04 -1.15
CA CYS A 94 10.71 -4.73 -1.74
C CYS A 94 9.55 -4.70 -0.73
N MET A 95 9.83 -4.83 0.58
CA MET A 95 8.81 -4.81 1.63
C MET A 95 8.61 -3.40 2.19
N GLU A 96 7.36 -3.00 2.32
CA GLU A 96 6.94 -1.77 3.01
C GLU A 96 5.78 -2.10 3.96
N GLN A 97 5.50 -1.20 4.92
CA GLN A 97 4.28 -1.30 5.73
C GLN A 97 3.02 -1.23 4.86
N GLY A 98 2.07 -2.14 5.07
CA GLY A 98 0.89 -2.35 4.24
C GLY A 98 -0.44 -1.93 4.87
N TYR A 99 -0.48 -1.28 6.03
CA TYR A 99 -1.74 -0.82 6.66
C TYR A 99 -2.48 0.21 5.81
N ALA A 100 -1.74 1.08 5.14
CA ALA A 100 -2.26 2.00 4.16
C ALA A 100 -1.47 1.90 2.85
N ILE A 101 -2.17 2.08 1.73
CA ILE A 101 -1.57 2.06 0.39
C ILE A 101 -2.08 3.23 -0.44
N THR A 102 -1.32 3.62 -1.47
CA THR A 102 -1.83 4.59 -2.45
C THR A 102 -2.84 3.91 -3.38
N LEU A 103 -3.78 4.70 -3.92
CA LEU A 103 -4.71 4.17 -4.92
C LEU A 103 -4.02 3.52 -6.13
N HIS A 104 -2.84 4.02 -6.51
CA HIS A 104 -2.03 3.44 -7.61
C HIS A 104 -1.59 2.01 -7.31
N LYS A 105 -1.16 1.76 -6.07
CA LYS A 105 -0.76 0.41 -5.63
C LYS A 105 -1.96 -0.54 -5.42
N ALA A 106 -3.16 0.03 -5.25
CA ALA A 106 -4.41 -0.73 -5.15
C ALA A 106 -5.04 -1.07 -6.52
N GLN A 107 -4.44 -0.63 -7.63
CA GLN A 107 -4.99 -0.93 -8.97
C GLN A 107 -4.92 -2.43 -9.27
N GLY A 108 -6.04 -2.97 -9.77
CA GLY A 108 -6.19 -4.41 -10.03
C GLY A 108 -6.65 -5.24 -8.82
N SER A 109 -6.59 -4.69 -7.61
CA SER A 109 -7.05 -5.38 -6.39
C SER A 109 -8.44 -4.90 -5.97
N GLN A 110 -9.16 -5.77 -5.27
CA GLN A 110 -10.42 -5.47 -4.57
C GLN A 110 -10.28 -5.89 -3.11
N PHE A 111 -11.03 -5.24 -2.24
CA PHE A 111 -10.96 -5.46 -0.80
C PHE A 111 -12.36 -5.51 -0.21
N PRO A 112 -12.66 -6.41 0.73
CA PRO A 112 -13.96 -6.47 1.38
C PRO A 112 -14.38 -5.12 1.97
N ARG A 113 -13.46 -4.42 2.61
CA ARG A 113 -13.66 -3.10 3.23
C ARG A 113 -12.56 -2.13 2.85
N VAL A 114 -12.92 -0.89 2.54
CA VAL A 114 -11.98 0.16 2.15
C VAL A 114 -12.21 1.41 3.00
N ILE A 115 -11.13 1.90 3.61
CA ILE A 115 -11.09 3.22 4.24
C ILE A 115 -10.35 4.16 3.29
N ILE A 116 -11.02 5.25 2.89
CA ILE A 116 -10.48 6.29 2.02
C ILE A 116 -10.13 7.50 2.88
N ALA A 117 -8.84 7.81 3.04
CA ALA A 117 -8.38 9.04 3.66
C ALA A 117 -8.43 10.16 2.62
N LEU A 118 -9.43 11.03 2.74
CA LEU A 118 -9.66 12.12 1.80
C LEU A 118 -8.87 13.35 2.24
N GLN A 119 -7.96 13.79 1.38
CA GLN A 119 -7.18 15.00 1.58
C GLN A 119 -7.27 15.87 0.33
N LYS A 120 -7.57 17.16 0.50
CA LYS A 120 -7.58 18.12 -0.61
C LYS A 120 -6.22 18.17 -1.30
N GLY A 121 -6.22 18.03 -2.62
CA GLY A 121 -4.98 18.06 -3.41
C GLY A 121 -5.25 17.97 -4.91
N LYS A 122 -4.23 18.28 -5.71
CA LYS A 122 -4.32 18.28 -7.18
C LYS A 122 -4.63 16.90 -7.79
N ILE A 123 -4.31 15.83 -7.06
CA ILE A 123 -4.46 14.44 -7.53
C ILE A 123 -5.87 13.92 -7.26
N VAL A 124 -6.55 14.50 -6.25
CA VAL A 124 -7.85 14.01 -5.78
C VAL A 124 -8.96 14.73 -6.55
N ASP A 125 -9.41 14.07 -7.59
CA ASP A 125 -10.58 14.50 -8.40
C ASP A 125 -11.68 13.43 -8.35
N ARG A 126 -12.77 13.70 -9.06
CA ARG A 126 -13.91 12.78 -9.16
C ARG A 126 -13.49 11.39 -9.69
N ALA A 127 -12.56 11.32 -10.63
CA ALA A 127 -12.11 10.05 -11.20
C ALA A 127 -11.28 9.26 -10.19
N TRP A 128 -10.41 9.94 -9.44
CA TRP A 128 -9.66 9.33 -8.34
C TRP A 128 -10.60 8.74 -7.28
N LEU A 129 -11.59 9.53 -6.84
CA LEU A 129 -12.56 9.10 -5.83
C LEU A 129 -13.38 7.92 -6.32
N TYR A 130 -13.87 7.96 -7.56
CA TYR A 130 -14.59 6.84 -8.18
C TYR A 130 -13.75 5.56 -8.19
N THR A 131 -12.49 5.67 -8.62
CA THR A 131 -11.58 4.52 -8.65
C THR A 131 -11.33 3.95 -7.25
N ALA A 132 -11.20 4.80 -6.23
CA ALA A 132 -11.01 4.38 -4.85
C ALA A 132 -12.25 3.66 -4.30
N ILE A 133 -13.45 4.18 -4.57
CA ILE A 133 -14.73 3.59 -4.14
C ILE A 133 -14.92 2.21 -4.78
N THR A 134 -14.61 2.07 -6.07
CA THR A 134 -14.77 0.80 -6.79
C THR A 134 -13.77 -0.29 -6.38
N ARG A 135 -12.86 0.00 -5.45
CA ARG A 135 -11.99 -1.04 -4.84
C ARG A 135 -12.66 -1.78 -3.69
N ALA A 136 -13.76 -1.28 -3.16
CA ALA A 136 -14.50 -1.96 -2.10
C ALA A 136 -15.53 -2.94 -2.66
N GLU A 137 -15.60 -4.12 -2.07
CA GLU A 137 -16.58 -5.15 -2.41
C GLU A 137 -17.87 -4.99 -1.58
N SER A 138 -17.75 -4.66 -0.29
CA SER A 138 -18.89 -4.65 0.63
C SER A 138 -19.03 -3.35 1.43
N GLU A 139 -17.94 -2.72 1.88
CA GLU A 139 -18.02 -1.61 2.82
C GLU A 139 -17.01 -0.51 2.51
N ILE A 140 -17.44 0.76 2.62
CA ILE A 140 -16.60 1.93 2.38
C ILE A 140 -16.73 2.90 3.55
N HIS A 141 -15.58 3.34 4.06
CA HIS A 141 -15.48 4.46 4.98
C HIS A 141 -14.69 5.60 4.34
N ILE A 142 -15.25 6.80 4.36
CA ILE A 142 -14.55 8.00 3.86
C ILE A 142 -14.23 8.88 5.06
N VAL A 143 -12.94 9.08 5.32
CA VAL A 143 -12.43 9.90 6.41
C VAL A 143 -11.86 11.18 5.83
N GLY A 144 -12.37 12.32 6.27
CA GLY A 144 -11.95 13.64 5.79
C GLY A 144 -13.03 14.70 5.98
N CYS A 145 -12.84 15.87 5.38
CA CYS A 145 -13.78 16.97 5.48
C CYS A 145 -14.96 16.80 4.50
N ALA A 146 -16.18 16.91 5.00
CA ALA A 146 -17.40 16.80 4.18
C ALA A 146 -17.47 17.85 3.06
N SER A 147 -16.92 19.05 3.28
CA SER A 147 -16.82 20.08 2.25
C SER A 147 -15.89 19.68 1.11
N ASP A 148 -14.77 19.01 1.42
CA ASP A 148 -13.83 18.51 0.41
C ASP A 148 -14.45 17.41 -0.42
N PHE A 149 -15.16 16.46 0.21
CA PHE A 149 -15.93 15.43 -0.49
C PHE A 149 -16.92 16.05 -1.49
N LYS A 150 -17.73 17.02 -1.04
CA LYS A 150 -18.68 17.74 -1.88
C LYS A 150 -18.01 18.42 -3.08
N ASN A 151 -16.89 19.12 -2.83
CA ASN A 151 -16.14 19.79 -3.87
C ASN A 151 -15.58 18.81 -4.91
N ILE A 152 -15.01 17.69 -4.46
CA ILE A 152 -14.43 16.66 -5.34
C ILE A 152 -15.50 16.03 -6.24
N THR A 153 -16.70 15.76 -5.70
CA THR A 153 -17.80 15.14 -6.47
C THR A 153 -18.35 16.05 -7.58
N VAL A 154 -18.29 17.37 -7.38
CA VAL A 154 -18.78 18.38 -8.35
C VAL A 154 -17.70 18.77 -9.36
N GLN A 155 -16.41 18.65 -9.02
CA GLN A 155 -15.32 19.02 -9.93
C GLN A 155 -15.28 18.13 -11.18
N LYS A 156 -15.09 18.78 -12.34
CA LYS A 156 -14.84 18.07 -13.60
C LYS A 156 -13.49 17.37 -13.51
N SER A 157 -13.44 16.09 -13.88
CA SER A 157 -12.19 15.33 -13.91
C SER A 157 -11.16 16.00 -14.82
N HIS A 158 -9.93 16.08 -14.33
CA HIS A 158 -8.77 16.56 -15.09
C HIS A 158 -8.50 15.74 -16.36
N MET A 159 -9.01 14.50 -16.43
CA MET A 159 -8.90 13.65 -17.63
C MET A 159 -9.54 14.28 -18.88
N LYS A 160 -10.58 15.10 -18.72
CA LYS A 160 -11.22 15.81 -19.85
C LYS A 160 -10.36 16.95 -20.44
N ASN A 161 -9.33 17.38 -19.73
CA ASN A 161 -8.42 18.44 -20.16
C ASN A 161 -7.16 17.90 -20.86
N ARG A 162 -7.03 16.59 -21.03
CA ARG A 162 -5.91 16.01 -21.77
C ARG A 162 -6.02 16.37 -23.25
N ARG A 163 -5.05 17.16 -23.73
CA ARG A 163 -4.87 17.40 -25.15
C ARG A 163 -4.12 16.22 -25.76
N SER A 164 -4.76 15.44 -26.61
CA SER A 164 -4.12 14.38 -27.37
C SER A 164 -3.90 14.83 -28.79
N TYR A 165 -2.69 14.67 -29.31
CA TYR A 165 -2.35 14.89 -30.72
C TYR A 165 -3.00 13.85 -31.65
N LEU A 166 -3.53 12.76 -31.08
CA LEU A 166 -4.15 11.67 -31.82
C LEU A 166 -5.27 12.13 -32.77
N LYS A 167 -6.09 13.13 -32.37
CA LYS A 167 -7.11 13.72 -33.24
C LYS A 167 -6.57 14.35 -34.51
N GLN A 168 -5.31 14.81 -34.51
CA GLN A 168 -4.67 15.42 -35.69
C GLN A 168 -4.03 14.35 -36.56
N LEU A 169 -3.62 13.22 -35.98
CA LEU A 169 -3.03 12.08 -36.69
C LEU A 169 -4.09 11.19 -37.38
N LEU A 170 -5.34 11.25 -36.92
CA LEU A 170 -6.47 10.47 -37.46
C LEU A 170 -7.29 11.27 -38.51
N LYS A 171 -6.83 12.44 -38.95
CA LYS A 171 -7.34 13.18 -40.09
C LYS A 171 -6.44 12.99 -41.29
#